data_725dac54da1656faa1863d70e7f9e6b4
#
_entry.id   725dac54da1656faa1863d70e7f9e6b4
#
_cell.length_a   1.000
_cell.length_b   1.000
_cell.length_c   1.000
_cell.angle_alpha   90.00
_cell.angle_beta   90.00
_cell.angle_gamma   90.00
#
_symmetry.space_group_name_H-M   'P 1'
#
loop_
_entity.id
_entity.type
_entity.pdbx_description
1 polymer ?
#
loop_
_entity_poly.entity_id
_entity_poly.type
_entity_poly.pdbx_seq_one_letter_code
_entity_poly.pdbx_strand_id
1 'polypeptide(L)'
;MRVGDQAVAVLPDTLVDLARWHGVMAGVAAMDAALNQGMCGPKNLRAALERLPAGSYGAARARCAVHLADGRSESPGESMSRVRMWENMLPQPELQVTVHAAGQRYVLDYFWPGIQAAGEFDGRVKYRSTSFGADPEDVLWNEKLREDAIRAEGLGVARWTWMHAWSDGGRQMCQRLAGIGVVPVSKRW
;
A
#
# COMPACT_ATOMS: atom_id res chain seq x y z
N MET A 1 5.32 4.18 28.92
CA MET A 1 4.51 3.18 29.66
C MET A 1 5.46 2.29 30.42
N ARG A 2 5.06 1.71 31.55
CA ARG A 2 5.88 0.74 32.31
C ARG A 2 5.15 -0.62 32.35
N VAL A 3 5.92 -1.70 32.21
CA VAL A 3 5.44 -3.08 32.37
C VAL A 3 6.36 -3.70 33.42
N GLY A 4 5.85 -3.86 34.65
CA GLY A 4 6.70 -4.16 35.80
C GLY A 4 7.69 -3.01 36.03
N ASP A 5 8.97 -3.32 36.19
CA ASP A 5 10.05 -2.37 36.36
C ASP A 5 10.65 -1.83 35.05
N GLN A 6 10.21 -2.32 33.91
CA GLN A 6 10.74 -1.91 32.60
C GLN A 6 9.96 -0.76 31.98
N ALA A 7 10.68 0.24 31.46
CA ALA A 7 10.11 1.27 30.61
C ALA A 7 9.93 0.71 29.19
N VAL A 8 8.68 0.71 28.70
CA VAL A 8 8.34 0.21 27.37
C VAL A 8 7.79 1.36 26.54
N ALA A 9 8.26 1.50 25.30
CA ALA A 9 7.71 2.44 24.36
C ALA A 9 6.25 2.06 24.01
N VAL A 10 5.39 3.06 23.82
CA VAL A 10 4.04 2.80 23.32
C VAL A 10 4.07 2.68 21.79
N LEU A 11 3.27 1.78 21.26
CA LEU A 11 3.30 1.45 19.83
C LEU A 11 3.22 2.68 18.90
N PRO A 12 2.29 3.64 19.06
CA PRO A 12 2.23 4.80 18.17
C PRO A 12 3.51 5.65 18.16
N ASP A 13 4.18 5.81 19.30
CA ASP A 13 5.45 6.54 19.38
C ASP A 13 6.56 5.79 18.65
N THR A 14 6.61 4.44 18.80
CA THR A 14 7.55 3.58 18.09
C THR A 14 7.36 3.66 16.57
N LEU A 15 6.10 3.68 16.08
CA LEU A 15 5.79 3.81 14.66
C LEU A 15 6.23 5.17 14.10
N VAL A 16 6.01 6.25 14.86
CA VAL A 16 6.49 7.59 14.51
C VAL A 16 8.00 7.63 14.48
N ASP A 17 8.69 7.02 15.45
CA ASP A 17 10.15 6.95 15.47
C ASP A 17 10.70 6.09 14.33
N LEU A 18 10.04 5.00 13.96
CA LEU A 18 10.41 4.20 12.80
C LEU A 18 10.43 5.07 11.52
N ALA A 19 9.40 5.88 11.31
CA ALA A 19 9.36 6.79 10.17
C ALA A 19 10.47 7.86 10.22
N ARG A 20 10.78 8.39 11.40
CA ARG A 20 11.85 9.39 11.58
C ARG A 20 13.21 8.83 11.21
N TRP A 21 13.54 7.64 11.69
CA TRP A 21 14.88 7.07 11.58
C TRP A 21 15.08 6.24 10.31
N HIS A 22 14.05 5.53 9.84
CA HIS A 22 14.16 4.61 8.71
C HIS A 22 13.42 5.09 7.44
N GLY A 23 12.77 6.25 7.50
CA GLY A 23 12.14 6.89 6.33
C GLY A 23 10.65 6.63 6.20
N VAL A 24 10.04 7.36 5.27
CA VAL A 24 8.58 7.37 5.05
C VAL A 24 8.05 5.98 4.76
N MET A 25 8.72 5.24 3.88
CA MET A 25 8.28 3.93 3.41
C MET A 25 8.18 2.90 4.54
N ALA A 26 9.24 2.80 5.37
CA ALA A 26 9.25 1.93 6.53
C ALA A 26 8.17 2.33 7.55
N GLY A 27 8.00 3.64 7.76
CA GLY A 27 6.97 4.19 8.64
C GLY A 27 5.57 3.85 8.16
N VAL A 28 5.26 4.07 6.88
CA VAL A 28 3.93 3.78 6.29
C VAL A 28 3.62 2.29 6.38
N ALA A 29 4.54 1.41 5.97
CA ALA A 29 4.30 -0.03 6.01
C ALA A 29 3.99 -0.54 7.44
N ALA A 30 4.72 -0.04 8.44
CA ALA A 30 4.49 -0.42 9.83
C ALA A 30 3.19 0.20 10.40
N MET A 31 2.88 1.46 10.05
CA MET A 31 1.64 2.13 10.46
C MET A 31 0.42 1.45 9.85
N ASP A 32 0.46 1.15 8.55
CA ASP A 32 -0.62 0.46 7.84
C ASP A 32 -0.90 -0.90 8.48
N ALA A 33 0.15 -1.70 8.74
CA ALA A 33 0.01 -2.99 9.41
C ALA A 33 -0.62 -2.86 10.80
N ALA A 34 -0.20 -1.87 11.59
CA ALA A 34 -0.75 -1.63 12.93
C ALA A 34 -2.21 -1.17 12.89
N LEU A 35 -2.58 -0.34 11.90
CA LEU A 35 -3.95 0.11 11.68
C LEU A 35 -4.84 -1.04 11.18
N ASN A 36 -4.36 -1.83 10.22
CA ASN A 36 -5.08 -2.99 9.66
C ASN A 36 -5.38 -4.02 10.74
N GLN A 37 -4.43 -4.30 11.63
CA GLN A 37 -4.59 -5.23 12.74
C GLN A 37 -5.35 -4.63 13.94
N GLY A 38 -5.79 -3.39 13.88
CA GLY A 38 -6.49 -2.72 14.98
C GLY A 38 -5.63 -2.48 16.23
N MET A 39 -4.30 -2.55 16.12
CA MET A 39 -3.38 -2.34 17.24
C MET A 39 -3.33 -0.88 17.70
N CYS A 40 -3.64 0.05 16.81
CA CYS A 40 -3.84 1.47 17.11
C CYS A 40 -4.78 2.10 16.07
N GLY A 41 -5.28 3.30 16.35
CA GLY A 41 -6.09 4.07 15.40
C GLY A 41 -5.34 5.28 14.82
N PRO A 42 -5.87 5.92 13.75
CA PRO A 42 -5.26 7.10 13.14
C PRO A 42 -5.09 8.28 14.13
N LYS A 43 -5.99 8.41 15.11
CA LYS A 43 -5.89 9.42 16.17
C LYS A 43 -4.66 9.20 17.05
N ASN A 44 -4.30 7.95 17.33
CA ASN A 44 -3.14 7.61 18.14
C ASN A 44 -1.82 7.99 17.44
N LEU A 45 -1.74 7.79 16.12
CA LEU A 45 -0.58 8.19 15.31
C LEU A 45 -0.42 9.71 15.27
N ARG A 46 -1.51 10.45 15.07
CA ARG A 46 -1.50 11.93 15.13
C ARG A 46 -1.07 12.44 16.49
N ALA A 47 -1.64 11.91 17.57
CA ALA A 47 -1.25 12.30 18.93
C ALA A 47 0.21 11.97 19.26
N ALA A 48 0.76 10.87 18.74
CA ALA A 48 2.19 10.55 18.86
C ALA A 48 3.06 11.57 18.11
N LEU A 49 2.65 11.96 16.91
CA LEU A 49 3.34 12.97 16.12
C LEU A 49 3.34 14.35 16.82
N GLU A 50 2.23 14.76 17.45
CA GLU A 50 2.11 16.01 18.19
C GLU A 50 3.00 16.06 19.45
N ARG A 51 3.31 14.92 20.04
CA ARG A 51 4.24 14.83 21.18
C ARG A 51 5.71 15.00 20.81
N LEU A 52 6.05 15.01 19.52
CA LEU A 52 7.45 15.22 19.11
C LEU A 52 7.90 16.63 19.48
N PRO A 53 9.06 16.78 20.15
CA PRO A 53 9.64 18.09 20.39
C PRO A 53 9.87 18.87 19.09
N ALA A 54 9.74 20.18 19.14
CA ALA A 54 10.04 21.04 18.01
C ALA A 54 11.49 20.80 17.53
N GLY A 55 11.70 20.77 16.21
CA GLY A 55 13.03 20.52 15.62
C GLY A 55 13.51 19.06 15.67
N SER A 56 12.69 18.10 16.12
CA SER A 56 13.07 16.69 16.17
C SER A 56 13.57 16.20 14.82
N TYR A 57 14.70 15.49 14.82
CA TYR A 57 15.24 14.84 13.62
C TYR A 57 14.19 13.94 12.96
N GLY A 58 14.07 14.06 11.63
CA GLY A 58 13.14 13.21 10.86
C GLY A 58 11.66 13.53 11.04
N ALA A 59 11.26 14.59 11.78
CA ALA A 59 9.86 14.96 12.00
C ALA A 59 9.07 15.16 10.69
N ALA A 60 9.70 15.66 9.63
CA ALA A 60 9.06 15.80 8.32
C ALA A 60 8.71 14.43 7.71
N ARG A 61 9.59 13.44 7.86
CA ARG A 61 9.34 12.05 7.40
C ARG A 61 8.18 11.43 8.18
N ALA A 62 8.14 11.63 9.50
CA ALA A 62 7.06 11.13 10.34
C ALA A 62 5.72 11.77 9.98
N ARG A 63 5.67 13.09 9.75
CA ARG A 63 4.45 13.77 9.27
C ARG A 63 3.96 13.20 7.95
N CYS A 64 4.87 13.00 7.00
CA CYS A 64 4.54 12.38 5.73
C CYS A 64 4.02 10.95 5.89
N ALA A 65 4.65 10.13 6.73
CA ALA A 65 4.22 8.76 6.98
C ALA A 65 2.83 8.70 7.64
N VAL A 66 2.59 9.54 8.66
CA VAL A 66 1.27 9.61 9.33
C VAL A 66 0.18 10.12 8.38
N HIS A 67 0.52 11.04 7.47
CA HIS A 67 -0.40 11.52 6.43
C HIS A 67 -0.77 10.39 5.44
N LEU A 68 0.21 9.59 5.04
CA LEU A 68 0.03 8.50 4.09
C LEU A 68 -0.51 7.22 4.73
N ALA A 69 -0.51 7.06 6.03
CA ALA A 69 -0.93 5.82 6.70
C ALA A 69 -2.40 5.50 6.46
N ASP A 70 -2.68 4.26 6.03
CA ASP A 70 -4.03 3.76 5.73
C ASP A 70 -4.12 2.26 6.01
N GLY A 71 -4.94 1.89 6.99
CA GLY A 71 -5.11 0.50 7.41
C GLY A 71 -5.85 -0.41 6.41
N ARG A 72 -6.23 0.09 5.24
CA ARG A 72 -6.81 -0.73 4.17
C ARG A 72 -5.74 -1.48 3.37
N SER A 73 -4.46 -1.04 3.40
CA SER A 73 -3.37 -1.83 2.81
C SER A 73 -3.20 -3.15 3.58
N GLU A 74 -3.23 -4.27 2.89
CA GLU A 74 -3.18 -5.62 3.47
C GLU A 74 -1.75 -6.19 3.48
N SER A 75 -0.83 -5.57 2.75
CA SER A 75 0.57 -6.01 2.67
C SER A 75 1.56 -4.86 2.67
N PRO A 76 2.82 -5.11 3.11
CA PRO A 76 3.88 -4.11 3.00
C PRO A 76 4.16 -3.67 1.56
N GLY A 77 3.92 -4.54 0.58
CA GLY A 77 4.11 -4.21 -0.84
C GLY A 77 3.05 -3.23 -1.36
N GLU A 78 1.82 -3.35 -0.89
CA GLU A 78 0.78 -2.36 -1.16
C GLU A 78 1.12 -1.01 -0.51
N SER A 79 1.49 -1.01 0.78
CA SER A 79 1.90 0.21 1.48
C SER A 79 3.04 0.93 0.74
N MET A 80 4.07 0.18 0.33
CA MET A 80 5.21 0.71 -0.42
C MET A 80 4.79 1.25 -1.79
N SER A 81 3.97 0.53 -2.53
CA SER A 81 3.46 0.96 -3.83
C SER A 81 2.73 2.30 -3.72
N ARG A 82 1.94 2.49 -2.67
CA ARG A 82 1.24 3.74 -2.37
C ARG A 82 2.20 4.90 -2.10
N VAL A 83 3.27 4.66 -1.32
CA VAL A 83 4.33 5.66 -1.13
C VAL A 83 4.99 6.03 -2.45
N ARG A 84 5.28 5.05 -3.31
CA ARG A 84 5.83 5.29 -4.66
C ARG A 84 4.88 6.08 -5.56
N MET A 85 3.59 5.81 -5.51
CA MET A 85 2.58 6.60 -6.24
C MET A 85 2.61 8.06 -5.79
N TRP A 86 2.65 8.30 -4.48
CA TRP A 86 2.73 9.65 -3.92
C TRP A 86 4.05 10.36 -4.29
N GLU A 87 5.19 9.67 -4.21
CA GLU A 87 6.50 10.22 -4.60
C GLU A 87 6.54 10.63 -6.07
N ASN A 88 5.91 9.84 -6.94
CA ASN A 88 5.85 10.07 -8.38
C ASN A 88 4.64 10.92 -8.80
N MET A 89 3.95 11.56 -7.86
CA MET A 89 2.82 12.46 -8.10
C MET A 89 1.65 11.80 -8.87
N LEU A 90 1.47 10.49 -8.75
CA LEU A 90 0.30 9.83 -9.32
C LEU A 90 -0.97 10.20 -8.53
N PRO A 91 -2.16 10.19 -9.15
CA PRO A 91 -3.41 10.46 -8.45
C PRO A 91 -3.65 9.45 -7.32
N GLN A 92 -4.27 9.91 -6.24
CA GLN A 92 -4.61 9.07 -5.10
C GLN A 92 -5.58 7.96 -5.51
N PRO A 93 -5.26 6.69 -5.26
CA PRO A 93 -6.21 5.59 -5.47
C PRO A 93 -7.20 5.47 -4.31
N GLU A 94 -8.35 4.90 -4.59
CA GLU A 94 -9.16 4.21 -3.60
C GLU A 94 -8.57 2.83 -3.35
N LEU A 95 -8.61 2.36 -2.09
CA LEU A 95 -7.99 1.09 -1.67
C LEU A 95 -9.04 0.04 -1.37
N GLN A 96 -8.72 -1.21 -1.71
CA GLN A 96 -9.53 -2.40 -1.39
C GLN A 96 -10.97 -2.26 -1.85
N VAL A 97 -11.15 -1.83 -3.11
CA VAL A 97 -12.48 -1.58 -3.69
C VAL A 97 -13.09 -2.87 -4.22
N THR A 98 -14.30 -3.16 -3.77
CA THR A 98 -15.07 -4.28 -4.30
C THR A 98 -15.72 -3.91 -5.63
N VAL A 99 -15.48 -4.73 -6.65
CA VAL A 99 -16.15 -4.67 -7.95
C VAL A 99 -16.86 -5.99 -8.24
N HIS A 100 -17.89 -5.95 -9.08
CA HIS A 100 -18.61 -7.14 -9.54
C HIS A 100 -18.40 -7.26 -11.04
N ALA A 101 -17.89 -8.40 -11.47
CA ALA A 101 -17.65 -8.70 -12.89
C ALA A 101 -17.99 -10.18 -13.16
N ALA A 102 -18.62 -10.46 -14.29
CA ALA A 102 -19.07 -11.81 -14.67
C ALA A 102 -19.84 -12.54 -13.55
N GLY A 103 -20.65 -11.82 -12.75
CA GLY A 103 -21.41 -12.39 -11.63
C GLY A 103 -20.58 -12.75 -10.39
N GLN A 104 -19.29 -12.44 -10.37
CA GLN A 104 -18.37 -12.70 -9.26
C GLN A 104 -17.98 -11.39 -8.57
N ARG A 105 -17.61 -11.49 -7.28
CA ARG A 105 -17.09 -10.38 -6.48
C ARG A 105 -15.57 -10.41 -6.48
N TYR A 106 -14.94 -9.29 -6.85
CA TYR A 106 -13.49 -9.10 -6.80
C TYR A 106 -13.14 -7.91 -5.91
N VAL A 107 -11.98 -7.95 -5.27
CA VAL A 107 -11.42 -6.82 -4.51
C VAL A 107 -10.17 -6.35 -5.24
N LEU A 108 -10.10 -5.06 -5.52
CA LEU A 108 -8.99 -4.39 -6.17
C LEU A 108 -8.12 -3.70 -5.13
N ASP A 109 -6.81 -3.91 -5.14
CA ASP A 109 -5.89 -3.24 -4.20
C ASP A 109 -5.95 -1.72 -4.37
N TYR A 110 -6.01 -1.26 -5.63
CA TYR A 110 -6.08 0.14 -6.01
C TYR A 110 -7.12 0.35 -7.10
N PHE A 111 -7.89 1.42 -6.98
CA PHE A 111 -8.87 1.80 -7.97
C PHE A 111 -8.88 3.32 -8.20
N TRP A 112 -8.96 3.73 -9.45
CA TRP A 112 -9.12 5.12 -9.88
C TRP A 112 -10.43 5.27 -10.65
N PRO A 113 -11.56 5.61 -9.98
CA PRO A 113 -12.88 5.63 -10.60
C PRO A 113 -12.97 6.62 -11.77
N GLY A 114 -12.34 7.79 -11.65
CA GLY A 114 -12.35 8.81 -12.71
C GLY A 114 -11.58 8.42 -13.97
N ILE A 115 -10.74 7.39 -13.92
CA ILE A 115 -9.91 6.89 -15.02
C ILE A 115 -10.40 5.51 -15.47
N GLN A 116 -11.28 4.86 -14.71
CA GLN A 116 -11.69 3.45 -14.88
C GLN A 116 -10.47 2.51 -14.92
N ALA A 117 -9.57 2.68 -13.95
CA ALA A 117 -8.32 1.96 -13.87
C ALA A 117 -8.19 1.21 -12.54
N ALA A 118 -7.67 -0.01 -12.59
CA ALA A 118 -7.37 -0.87 -11.46
C ALA A 118 -5.88 -1.19 -11.40
N GLY A 119 -5.33 -1.20 -10.19
CA GLY A 119 -3.95 -1.60 -9.92
C GLY A 119 -3.91 -2.74 -8.93
N GLU A 120 -2.99 -3.69 -9.12
CA GLU A 120 -2.81 -4.83 -8.24
C GLU A 120 -1.33 -5.06 -7.94
N PHE A 121 -1.03 -5.23 -6.66
CA PHE A 121 0.30 -5.61 -6.22
C PHE A 121 0.42 -7.13 -6.17
N ASP A 122 1.22 -7.72 -7.06
CA ASP A 122 1.53 -9.14 -7.02
C ASP A 122 2.70 -9.42 -6.08
N GLY A 123 2.38 -9.77 -4.84
CA GLY A 123 3.34 -10.17 -3.81
C GLY A 123 3.99 -11.53 -4.05
N ARG A 124 3.58 -12.27 -5.07
CA ARG A 124 4.05 -13.63 -5.36
C ARG A 124 5.44 -13.65 -6.01
N VAL A 125 6.42 -13.01 -5.37
CA VAL A 125 7.82 -13.26 -5.71
C VAL A 125 8.26 -14.53 -5.00
N LYS A 126 8.23 -15.67 -5.70
CA LYS A 126 9.00 -16.89 -5.43
C LYS A 126 8.66 -17.74 -4.19
N TYR A 127 7.45 -17.74 -3.66
CA TYR A 127 7.03 -18.87 -2.82
C TYR A 127 6.29 -19.92 -3.65
N ARG A 128 7.04 -20.61 -4.52
CA ARG A 128 6.60 -21.83 -5.26
C ARG A 128 6.36 -23.03 -4.33
N SER A 129 6.18 -22.82 -3.03
CA SER A 129 6.16 -23.95 -2.07
C SER A 129 4.95 -24.03 -1.14
N THR A 130 3.89 -23.23 -1.28
CA THR A 130 2.78 -23.29 -0.30
C THR A 130 1.36 -23.24 -0.85
N SER A 131 1.12 -23.52 -2.13
CA SER A 131 -0.21 -23.99 -2.54
C SER A 131 -0.25 -25.50 -2.43
N PHE A 132 -0.38 -26.02 -1.21
CA PHE A 132 -0.65 -27.42 -0.97
C PHE A 132 -1.97 -27.76 -1.66
N GLY A 133 -1.91 -28.42 -2.83
CA GLY A 133 -3.02 -29.14 -3.47
C GLY A 133 -3.69 -28.50 -4.67
N ALA A 134 -3.35 -27.28 -5.12
CA ALA A 134 -3.88 -26.74 -6.36
C ALA A 134 -2.86 -26.87 -7.51
N ASP A 135 -3.31 -27.30 -8.69
CA ASP A 135 -2.47 -27.34 -9.87
C ASP A 135 -2.03 -25.91 -10.24
N PRO A 136 -0.74 -25.67 -10.45
CA PRO A 136 -0.25 -24.35 -10.87
C PRO A 136 -0.93 -23.82 -12.14
N GLU A 137 -1.34 -24.70 -13.05
CA GLU A 137 -2.06 -24.35 -14.26
C GLU A 137 -3.47 -23.84 -13.96
N ASP A 138 -4.19 -24.48 -13.03
CA ASP A 138 -5.51 -24.03 -12.58
C ASP A 138 -5.46 -22.65 -11.91
N VAL A 139 -4.42 -22.40 -11.11
CA VAL A 139 -4.21 -21.09 -10.46
C VAL A 139 -3.98 -20.00 -11.50
N LEU A 140 -3.14 -20.25 -12.50
CA LEU A 140 -2.87 -19.29 -13.58
C LEU A 140 -4.13 -19.05 -14.44
N TRP A 141 -4.88 -20.12 -14.72
CA TRP A 141 -6.11 -20.02 -15.49
C TRP A 141 -7.18 -19.20 -14.78
N ASN A 142 -7.41 -19.45 -13.50
CA ASN A 142 -8.37 -18.70 -12.70
C ASN A 142 -7.99 -17.22 -12.58
N GLU A 143 -6.69 -16.91 -12.45
CA GLU A 143 -6.19 -15.55 -12.42
C GLU A 143 -6.40 -14.81 -13.75
N LYS A 144 -6.22 -15.53 -14.87
CA LYS A 144 -6.53 -14.98 -16.20
C LYS A 144 -8.02 -14.72 -16.36
N LEU A 145 -8.88 -15.63 -15.98
CA LEU A 145 -10.34 -15.45 -16.03
C LEU A 145 -10.78 -14.26 -15.18
N ARG A 146 -10.18 -14.08 -13.99
CA ARG A 146 -10.43 -12.91 -13.13
C ARG A 146 -10.06 -11.60 -13.84
N GLU A 147 -8.87 -11.54 -14.44
CA GLU A 147 -8.42 -10.33 -15.14
C GLU A 147 -9.29 -10.04 -16.36
N ASP A 148 -9.62 -11.06 -17.15
CA ASP A 148 -10.48 -10.92 -18.34
C ASP A 148 -11.89 -10.43 -17.94
N ALA A 149 -12.46 -10.92 -16.84
CA ALA A 149 -13.73 -10.48 -16.30
C ALA A 149 -13.70 -8.99 -15.88
N ILE A 150 -12.65 -8.56 -15.16
CA ILE A 150 -12.48 -7.17 -14.74
C ILE A 150 -12.31 -6.25 -15.96
N ARG A 151 -11.53 -6.67 -16.98
CA ARG A 151 -11.34 -5.92 -18.22
C ARG A 151 -12.62 -5.82 -19.05
N ALA A 152 -13.48 -6.83 -19.01
CA ALA A 152 -14.78 -6.80 -19.72
C ALA A 152 -15.73 -5.73 -19.18
N GLU A 153 -15.57 -5.31 -17.93
CA GLU A 153 -16.29 -4.16 -17.34
C GLU A 153 -15.71 -2.81 -17.77
N GLY A 154 -14.76 -2.79 -18.70
CA GLY A 154 -14.15 -1.56 -19.22
C GLY A 154 -13.00 -1.01 -18.36
N LEU A 155 -12.50 -1.77 -17.39
CA LEU A 155 -11.41 -1.33 -16.53
C LEU A 155 -10.04 -1.61 -17.16
N GLY A 156 -9.17 -0.59 -17.18
CA GLY A 156 -7.74 -0.80 -17.40
C GLY A 156 -7.13 -1.49 -16.19
N VAL A 157 -6.40 -2.59 -16.38
CA VAL A 157 -5.76 -3.32 -15.26
C VAL A 157 -4.25 -3.29 -15.42
N ALA A 158 -3.53 -2.85 -14.38
CA ALA A 158 -2.08 -2.91 -14.29
C ALA A 158 -1.67 -3.72 -13.07
N ARG A 159 -0.65 -4.58 -13.24
CA ARG A 159 -0.06 -5.38 -12.17
C ARG A 159 1.42 -5.12 -12.07
N TRP A 160 1.93 -5.16 -10.84
CA TRP A 160 3.37 -5.02 -10.58
C TRP A 160 3.79 -5.82 -9.37
N THR A 161 5.07 -6.16 -9.35
CA THR A 161 5.72 -6.91 -8.28
C THR A 161 6.62 -6.00 -7.46
N TRP A 162 7.22 -6.56 -6.41
CA TRP A 162 8.26 -5.91 -5.60
C TRP A 162 9.35 -5.25 -6.45
N MET A 163 9.87 -5.95 -7.45
CA MET A 163 10.93 -5.43 -8.29
C MET A 163 10.51 -4.16 -9.02
N HIS A 164 9.29 -4.14 -9.57
CA HIS A 164 8.76 -2.99 -10.32
C HIS A 164 8.54 -1.76 -9.43
N ALA A 165 8.11 -1.97 -8.17
CA ALA A 165 7.86 -0.88 -7.22
C ALA A 165 9.13 -0.45 -6.47
N TRP A 166 10.09 -1.36 -6.24
CA TRP A 166 11.30 -1.06 -5.47
C TRP A 166 12.39 -0.42 -6.31
N SER A 167 12.68 -0.98 -7.50
CA SER A 167 13.78 -0.51 -8.34
C SER A 167 13.50 0.85 -8.97
N ASP A 168 14.53 1.68 -9.12
CA ASP A 168 14.48 2.98 -9.81
C ASP A 168 13.36 3.91 -9.33
N GLY A 169 13.09 3.93 -8.02
CA GLY A 169 12.03 4.77 -7.48
C GLY A 169 10.62 4.40 -7.94
N GLY A 170 10.42 3.15 -8.41
CA GLY A 170 9.14 2.67 -8.91
C GLY A 170 8.84 3.00 -10.37
N ARG A 171 9.86 3.34 -11.16
CA ARG A 171 9.69 3.74 -12.58
C ARG A 171 8.90 2.71 -13.39
N GLN A 172 9.22 1.42 -13.24
CA GLN A 172 8.52 0.36 -13.99
C GLN A 172 7.06 0.21 -13.56
N MET A 173 6.75 0.39 -12.28
CA MET A 173 5.38 0.46 -11.79
C MET A 173 4.64 1.65 -12.42
N CYS A 174 5.25 2.84 -12.41
CA CYS A 174 4.68 4.05 -13.01
C CYS A 174 4.44 3.88 -14.53
N GLN A 175 5.33 3.23 -15.26
CA GLN A 175 5.14 2.93 -16.68
C GLN A 175 3.92 2.01 -16.93
N ARG A 176 3.73 0.99 -16.10
CA ARG A 176 2.55 0.11 -16.19
C ARG A 176 1.26 0.86 -15.90
N LEU A 177 1.26 1.71 -14.89
CA LEU A 177 0.13 2.57 -14.53
C LEU A 177 -0.18 3.59 -15.62
N ALA A 178 0.84 4.21 -16.22
CA ALA A 178 0.67 5.10 -17.37
C ALA A 178 0.01 4.41 -18.56
N GLY A 179 0.30 3.12 -18.80
CA GLY A 179 -0.33 2.30 -19.84
C GLY A 179 -1.85 2.13 -19.70
N ILE A 180 -2.40 2.41 -18.52
CA ILE A 180 -3.85 2.39 -18.23
C ILE A 180 -4.40 3.78 -17.89
N GLY A 181 -3.66 4.86 -18.21
CA GLY A 181 -4.10 6.23 -18.04
C GLY A 181 -3.81 6.86 -16.67
N VAL A 182 -3.18 6.15 -15.74
CA VAL A 182 -2.78 6.70 -14.43
C VAL A 182 -1.44 7.41 -14.58
N VAL A 183 -1.48 8.71 -14.78
CA VAL A 183 -0.32 9.57 -15.05
C VAL A 183 -0.12 10.62 -13.96
N PRO A 184 1.09 11.21 -13.83
CA PRO A 184 1.35 12.22 -12.81
C PRO A 184 0.40 13.42 -12.90
N VAL A 185 0.00 13.93 -11.74
CA VAL A 185 -0.82 15.12 -11.57
C VAL A 185 0.01 16.29 -11.05
N SER A 186 -0.54 17.50 -11.13
CA SER A 186 0.18 18.73 -10.74
C SER A 186 0.39 18.89 -9.22
N LYS A 187 -0.34 18.14 -8.40
CA LYS A 187 -0.30 18.26 -6.93
C LYS A 187 -0.37 16.89 -6.27
N ARG A 188 0.43 16.68 -5.22
CA ARG A 188 0.35 15.51 -4.33
C ARG A 188 -0.92 15.55 -3.47
N TRP A 189 -1.46 14.41 -3.21
CA TRP A 189 -2.52 14.16 -2.22
C TRP A 189 -1.98 13.92 -0.82
#